data_2005b3cfce585f22824708eb422ccc3a
#
_entry.id   2005b3cfce585f22824708eb422ccc3a
#
_cell.length_a   1.000
_cell.length_b   1.000
_cell.length_c   1.000
_cell.angle_alpha   90.00
_cell.angle_beta   90.00
_cell.angle_gamma   90.00
#
_symmetry.space_group_name_H-M   'P 1'
#
loop_
_entity.id
_entity.type
_entity.pdbx_description
1 polymer ?
#
loop_
_entity_poly.entity_id
_entity_poly.type
_entity_poly.pdbx_seq_one_letter_code
_entity_poly.pdbx_strand_id
1 'polypeptide(L)'
;MHNDTTAARASALIALLLAAPATPAFAQSTVRVDVTAGHVINTFDPDSALGSSIDVLSRTDINRVYTPHIIQEALSAGWGPITYRVNTELRMAAWHWTENGSWSDAAHGRGYFTGSVDLKEPIRYILAYALPHRGFATSGDRPLAGPNLTYWKSNPYLTSKFTGESDALHPQWVVVDLQAEKPVSAVRIAWASPYATTYQVEYWVGTNALDFDGGPKGEWKVFPSGALKNAQGGTVTLKLTDTPVSTRYLRILMTESSNTCDEHGSSDVRNCVGYAIQQIAVDVTKTPDERLTTYAVSSIDPWHSSDDVTNSGAYQHTGFDLFFTSGLTNNLPAMIPVTMLYGTPEDAAAQIAYIERRGYAIAYVEMGEEPDGKHAMPEDYAALYLQWAAAIHKVDPTLRLGGPVFEGVNEDIRLWPDAQGRTSWMGRFVDYLKAHGRLSDLAFVSFEHYPFDPCDITWKDQIGRASCRERV
;
A
#
# COMPACT_ATOMS: atom_id res chain seq x y z
N MET A 1 56.68 37.99 62.73
CA MET A 1 55.82 36.82 62.50
C MET A 1 54.68 37.23 61.50
N HIS A 2 55.03 37.30 60.27
CA HIS A 2 54.09 37.51 59.13
C HIS A 2 54.73 36.84 57.95
N ASN A 3 53.99 35.96 57.34
CA ASN A 3 54.18 35.36 56.04
C ASN A 3 54.02 33.86 56.14
N ASP A 4 52.81 33.35 55.68
CA ASP A 4 52.66 32.00 55.12
C ASP A 4 51.26 31.68 54.70
N THR A 5 50.39 32.69 54.40
CA THR A 5 49.03 32.43 53.99
C THR A 5 48.71 32.80 52.51
N THR A 6 49.67 33.36 51.76
CA THR A 6 49.48 33.81 50.38
C THR A 6 49.92 32.77 49.32
N ALA A 7 50.88 31.91 49.67
CA ALA A 7 51.33 30.88 48.69
C ALA A 7 50.34 29.69 48.51
N ALA A 8 49.63 29.35 49.57
CA ALA A 8 48.67 28.24 49.51
C ALA A 8 47.39 28.57 48.68
N ARG A 9 47.00 29.84 48.54
CA ARG A 9 45.81 30.25 47.75
C ARG A 9 46.08 30.36 46.23
N ALA A 10 47.32 30.64 45.84
CA ALA A 10 47.73 30.69 44.46
C ALA A 10 47.80 29.29 43.80
N SER A 11 48.27 28.30 44.56
CA SER A 11 48.38 26.92 44.10
C SER A 11 47.01 26.24 43.94
N ALA A 12 45.98 26.58 44.72
CA ALA A 12 44.66 26.07 44.63
C ALA A 12 43.91 26.63 43.40
N LEU A 13 44.18 27.88 43.00
CA LEU A 13 43.55 28.48 41.81
C LEU A 13 44.11 27.92 40.48
N ILE A 14 45.39 27.56 40.44
CA ILE A 14 46.02 26.95 39.25
C ILE A 14 45.57 25.52 39.08
N ALA A 15 45.34 24.78 40.15
CA ALA A 15 44.80 23.41 40.06
C ALA A 15 43.33 23.35 39.61
N LEU A 16 42.52 24.40 39.91
CA LEU A 16 41.13 24.46 39.44
C LEU A 16 41.00 24.87 37.97
N LEU A 17 41.95 25.58 37.40
CA LEU A 17 41.98 25.95 35.98
C LEU A 17 42.45 24.82 35.05
N LEU A 18 43.12 23.80 35.59
CA LEU A 18 43.58 22.63 34.84
C LEU A 18 42.55 21.47 34.81
N ALA A 19 41.46 21.57 35.59
CA ALA A 19 40.39 20.60 35.69
C ALA A 19 39.12 21.00 34.90
N ALA A 20 39.22 21.96 33.96
CA ALA A 20 38.13 22.19 33.02
C ALA A 20 37.93 20.94 32.15
N PRO A 21 36.74 20.35 32.11
CA PRO A 21 36.50 19.21 31.23
C PRO A 21 36.83 19.62 29.82
N ALA A 22 37.77 18.94 29.19
CA ALA A 22 37.99 19.07 27.74
C ALA A 22 36.66 18.78 27.07
N THR A 23 36.01 19.81 26.54
CA THR A 23 34.87 19.61 25.62
C THR A 23 35.37 18.69 24.51
N PRO A 24 34.69 17.60 24.23
CA PRO A 24 35.10 16.76 23.10
C PRO A 24 35.12 17.65 21.86
N ALA A 25 36.32 17.90 21.35
CA ALA A 25 36.44 18.46 20.02
C ALA A 25 35.80 17.47 19.10
N PHE A 26 34.61 17.81 18.55
CA PHE A 26 34.04 17.04 17.46
C PHE A 26 35.10 17.01 16.37
N ALA A 27 35.70 15.86 16.18
CA ALA A 27 36.62 15.64 15.06
C ALA A 27 35.83 15.95 13.80
N GLN A 28 36.11 17.06 13.17
CA GLN A 28 35.53 17.41 11.89
C GLN A 28 35.99 16.35 10.91
N SER A 29 35.08 15.43 10.53
CA SER A 29 35.39 14.41 9.54
C SER A 29 35.66 15.13 8.22
N THR A 30 36.86 15.04 7.71
CA THR A 30 37.23 15.60 6.43
C THR A 30 36.83 14.57 5.37
N VAL A 31 35.85 14.90 4.54
CA VAL A 31 35.53 14.12 3.34
C VAL A 31 36.52 14.54 2.26
N ARG A 32 37.30 13.58 1.78
CA ARG A 32 38.21 13.79 0.65
C ARG A 32 37.53 13.26 -0.62
N VAL A 33 37.26 14.16 -1.56
CA VAL A 33 36.74 13.82 -2.88
C VAL A 33 37.92 13.71 -3.85
N ASP A 34 38.12 12.54 -4.44
CA ASP A 34 39.11 12.33 -5.49
C ASP A 34 38.42 12.52 -6.85
N VAL A 35 38.82 13.55 -7.57
CA VAL A 35 38.31 13.90 -8.93
C VAL A 35 39.30 13.53 -10.03
N THR A 36 40.31 12.71 -9.74
CA THR A 36 41.31 12.27 -10.74
C THR A 36 40.66 11.37 -11.76
N ALA A 37 40.73 11.72 -13.04
CA ALA A 37 40.06 11.00 -14.12
C ALA A 37 40.42 9.49 -14.21
N GLY A 38 41.63 9.10 -13.78
CA GLY A 38 42.04 7.70 -13.71
C GLY A 38 41.52 6.89 -12.54
N HIS A 39 40.82 7.54 -11.59
CA HIS A 39 40.32 6.93 -10.34
C HIS A 39 38.79 6.81 -10.33
N VAL A 40 38.18 6.72 -11.50
CA VAL A 40 36.72 6.51 -11.61
C VAL A 40 36.38 5.13 -11.04
N ILE A 41 35.59 5.11 -9.97
CA ILE A 41 35.13 3.88 -9.32
C ILE A 41 33.70 3.54 -9.68
N ASN A 42 32.95 4.50 -10.23
CA ASN A 42 31.58 4.31 -10.69
C ASN A 42 31.27 5.26 -11.84
N THR A 43 30.40 4.83 -12.74
CA THR A 43 29.87 5.64 -13.85
C THR A 43 28.36 5.48 -13.89
N PHE A 44 27.67 6.53 -14.27
CA PHE A 44 26.24 6.49 -14.53
C PHE A 44 25.90 7.21 -15.83
N ASP A 45 24.85 6.75 -16.47
CA ASP A 45 24.25 7.41 -17.60
C ASP A 45 23.19 8.40 -17.06
N PRO A 46 23.35 9.71 -17.27
CA PRO A 46 22.38 10.69 -16.81
C PRO A 46 20.95 10.41 -17.32
N ASP A 47 20.81 9.95 -18.55
CA ASP A 47 19.51 9.62 -19.15
C ASP A 47 18.85 8.40 -18.50
N SER A 48 19.59 7.61 -17.76
CA SER A 48 19.05 6.47 -17.01
C SER A 48 19.03 6.68 -15.49
N ALA A 49 19.88 7.58 -14.98
CA ALA A 49 20.07 7.78 -13.55
C ALA A 49 19.31 9.00 -12.99
N LEU A 50 19.06 10.01 -13.83
CA LEU A 50 18.36 11.22 -13.44
C LEU A 50 17.03 11.27 -14.16
N GLY A 51 15.96 11.30 -13.42
CA GLY A 51 14.60 11.33 -13.94
C GLY A 51 13.71 12.30 -13.19
N SER A 52 12.49 12.39 -13.60
CA SER A 52 11.44 13.14 -12.93
C SER A 52 10.12 12.39 -13.04
N SER A 53 9.11 12.85 -12.35
CA SER A 53 7.75 12.35 -12.47
C SER A 53 6.76 13.45 -12.74
N ILE A 54 5.69 13.12 -13.44
CA ILE A 54 4.49 13.95 -13.52
C ILE A 54 3.39 13.22 -12.79
N ASP A 55 2.85 13.86 -11.78
CA ASP A 55 1.81 13.31 -10.94
C ASP A 55 0.44 13.88 -11.31
N VAL A 56 -0.57 13.52 -10.53
CA VAL A 56 -1.93 14.03 -10.65
C VAL A 56 -1.94 15.55 -10.52
N LEU A 57 -2.57 16.18 -11.47
CA LEU A 57 -2.71 17.63 -11.51
C LEU A 57 -4.17 18.03 -11.32
N SER A 58 -4.41 19.21 -10.79
CA SER A 58 -5.73 19.80 -10.85
C SER A 58 -6.12 20.10 -12.30
N ARG A 59 -7.41 20.16 -12.57
CA ARG A 59 -7.92 20.47 -13.93
C ARG A 59 -7.34 21.76 -14.50
N THR A 60 -7.16 22.75 -13.65
CA THR A 60 -6.61 24.05 -14.05
C THR A 60 -5.10 24.01 -14.25
N ASP A 61 -4.40 23.14 -13.54
CA ASP A 61 -2.95 23.03 -13.58
C ASP A 61 -2.46 22.25 -14.79
N ILE A 62 -3.26 21.31 -15.31
CA ILE A 62 -2.94 20.61 -16.55
C ILE A 62 -2.62 21.60 -17.68
N ASN A 63 -3.49 22.59 -17.88
CA ASN A 63 -3.31 23.59 -18.91
C ASN A 63 -2.14 24.58 -18.65
N ARG A 64 -1.67 24.65 -17.41
CA ARG A 64 -0.51 25.49 -17.04
C ARG A 64 0.80 24.72 -17.19
N VAL A 65 0.83 23.45 -16.81
CA VAL A 65 2.03 22.62 -16.84
C VAL A 65 2.35 22.18 -18.27
N TYR A 66 1.35 21.73 -19.04
CA TYR A 66 1.54 21.25 -20.40
C TYR A 66 1.59 22.39 -21.42
N THR A 67 2.42 23.40 -21.17
CA THR A 67 2.71 24.49 -22.09
C THR A 67 4.12 24.38 -22.65
N PRO A 68 4.39 24.80 -23.88
CA PRO A 68 5.73 24.72 -24.47
C PRO A 68 6.81 25.36 -23.60
N HIS A 69 6.50 26.47 -22.94
CA HIS A 69 7.43 27.15 -22.05
C HIS A 69 7.80 26.33 -20.85
N ILE A 70 6.81 25.80 -20.09
CA ILE A 70 7.06 24.98 -18.88
C ILE A 70 7.78 23.69 -19.25
N ILE A 71 7.39 23.04 -20.35
CA ILE A 71 8.07 21.84 -20.84
C ILE A 71 9.52 22.15 -21.19
N GLN A 72 9.80 23.23 -21.87
CA GLN A 72 11.17 23.64 -22.20
C GLN A 72 12.00 23.89 -20.95
N GLU A 73 11.45 24.59 -19.97
CA GLU A 73 12.13 24.87 -18.71
C GLU A 73 12.39 23.57 -17.91
N ALA A 74 11.41 22.68 -17.86
CA ALA A 74 11.57 21.37 -17.22
C ALA A 74 12.68 20.55 -17.88
N LEU A 75 12.70 20.47 -19.21
CA LEU A 75 13.73 19.74 -19.96
C LEU A 75 15.11 20.40 -19.86
N SER A 76 15.17 21.74 -19.70
CA SER A 76 16.44 22.45 -19.50
C SER A 76 17.13 22.11 -18.18
N ALA A 77 16.42 21.53 -17.23
CA ALA A 77 16.97 21.00 -15.99
C ALA A 77 17.80 19.70 -16.20
N GLY A 78 17.77 19.13 -17.40
CA GLY A 78 18.57 17.95 -17.75
C GLY A 78 17.96 16.63 -17.24
N TRP A 79 16.64 16.57 -17.11
CA TRP A 79 15.96 15.33 -16.76
C TRP A 79 16.20 14.25 -17.81
N GLY A 80 16.47 13.03 -17.35
CA GLY A 80 16.40 11.81 -18.13
C GLY A 80 14.96 11.32 -18.31
N PRO A 81 14.67 10.03 -18.09
CA PRO A 81 13.34 9.47 -18.24
C PRO A 81 12.32 10.14 -17.31
N ILE A 82 11.10 10.28 -17.80
CA ILE A 82 9.98 10.79 -17.02
C ILE A 82 9.06 9.62 -16.67
N THR A 83 8.69 9.54 -15.40
CA THR A 83 7.67 8.61 -14.93
C THR A 83 6.30 9.28 -15.01
N TYR A 84 5.34 8.57 -15.58
CA TYR A 84 3.95 8.96 -15.44
C TYR A 84 3.44 8.38 -14.13
N ARG A 85 3.35 9.19 -13.10
CA ARG A 85 2.93 8.75 -11.77
C ARG A 85 1.45 9.06 -11.56
N VAL A 86 0.78 8.14 -10.90
CA VAL A 86 -0.54 8.36 -10.35
C VAL A 86 -0.46 8.07 -8.86
N ASN A 87 -0.63 9.09 -8.10
CA ASN A 87 -0.36 9.14 -6.67
C ASN A 87 -1.26 8.21 -5.80
N THR A 88 -2.11 7.41 -6.38
CA THR A 88 -2.70 6.25 -5.70
C THR A 88 -3.19 5.24 -6.71
N GLU A 89 -3.11 3.96 -6.38
CA GLU A 89 -3.65 2.89 -7.21
C GLU A 89 -5.14 3.06 -7.53
N LEU A 90 -5.93 3.56 -6.59
CA LEU A 90 -7.35 3.80 -6.79
C LEU A 90 -7.63 4.79 -7.91
N ARG A 91 -6.83 5.83 -8.03
CA ARG A 91 -6.99 6.82 -9.09
C ARG A 91 -6.72 6.23 -10.46
N MET A 92 -5.76 5.31 -10.56
CA MET A 92 -5.52 4.56 -11.78
C MET A 92 -6.65 3.56 -12.04
N ALA A 93 -7.14 2.88 -11.03
CA ALA A 93 -8.26 1.95 -11.15
C ALA A 93 -9.57 2.60 -11.61
N ALA A 94 -9.75 3.89 -11.35
CA ALA A 94 -10.88 4.66 -11.84
C ALA A 94 -10.85 4.88 -13.38
N TRP A 95 -9.72 4.61 -14.03
CA TRP A 95 -9.59 4.67 -15.48
C TRP A 95 -9.67 3.27 -16.05
N HIS A 96 -10.77 2.96 -16.69
CA HIS A 96 -10.93 1.70 -17.42
C HIS A 96 -10.50 1.89 -18.87
N TRP A 97 -9.51 1.11 -19.29
CA TRP A 97 -8.77 1.30 -20.55
C TRP A 97 -9.46 0.69 -21.76
N THR A 98 -10.67 0.21 -21.59
CA THR A 98 -11.51 -0.27 -22.68
C THR A 98 -12.98 -0.06 -22.38
N GLU A 99 -13.71 0.51 -23.34
CA GLU A 99 -15.17 0.64 -23.28
C GLU A 99 -15.90 -0.72 -23.41
N ASN A 100 -15.22 -1.75 -23.91
CA ASN A 100 -15.80 -3.07 -24.07
C ASN A 100 -15.78 -3.89 -22.80
N GLY A 101 -15.23 -3.33 -21.73
CA GLY A 101 -15.30 -3.94 -20.43
C GLY A 101 -16.70 -3.84 -19.81
N SER A 102 -16.88 -4.55 -18.74
CA SER A 102 -18.15 -4.58 -18.01
C SER A 102 -17.91 -4.63 -16.51
N TRP A 103 -18.83 -4.02 -15.77
CA TRP A 103 -18.92 -4.21 -14.34
C TRP A 103 -19.53 -5.57 -14.03
N SER A 104 -19.13 -6.19 -12.91
CA SER A 104 -19.79 -7.40 -12.41
C SER A 104 -21.25 -7.15 -12.01
N ASP A 105 -21.58 -5.91 -11.66
CA ASP A 105 -22.93 -5.38 -11.54
C ASP A 105 -23.15 -4.29 -12.60
N ALA A 106 -23.39 -4.70 -13.81
CA ALA A 106 -23.55 -3.81 -14.96
C ALA A 106 -24.75 -2.85 -14.80
N ALA A 107 -25.82 -3.28 -14.12
CA ALA A 107 -27.02 -2.47 -13.92
C ALA A 107 -26.76 -1.22 -13.05
N HIS A 108 -25.80 -1.29 -12.15
CA HIS A 108 -25.46 -0.20 -11.23
C HIS A 108 -24.04 0.35 -11.45
N GLY A 109 -23.29 -0.14 -12.44
CA GLY A 109 -21.93 0.27 -12.71
C GLY A 109 -20.99 0.02 -11.52
N ARG A 110 -21.13 -1.12 -10.84
CA ARG A 110 -20.42 -1.47 -9.61
C ARG A 110 -19.79 -2.85 -9.64
N GLY A 111 -18.92 -3.09 -8.66
CA GLY A 111 -18.22 -4.35 -8.47
C GLY A 111 -16.82 -4.32 -9.08
N TYR A 112 -16.48 -5.34 -9.83
CA TYR A 112 -15.21 -5.44 -10.55
C TYR A 112 -15.42 -5.06 -12.01
N PHE A 113 -14.54 -4.24 -12.54
CA PHE A 113 -14.53 -3.95 -13.97
C PHE A 113 -13.63 -4.96 -14.68
N THR A 114 -14.08 -5.51 -15.80
CA THR A 114 -13.28 -6.37 -16.67
C THR A 114 -13.09 -5.69 -18.00
N GLY A 115 -11.87 -5.29 -18.28
CA GLY A 115 -11.47 -4.74 -19.56
C GLY A 115 -11.08 -5.82 -20.57
N SER A 116 -10.72 -5.39 -21.76
CA SER A 116 -10.14 -6.23 -22.80
C SER A 116 -8.96 -5.50 -23.45
N VAL A 117 -8.12 -6.24 -24.16
CA VAL A 117 -7.01 -5.65 -24.93
C VAL A 117 -7.46 -4.91 -26.20
N ASP A 118 -8.74 -4.87 -26.48
CA ASP A 118 -9.30 -4.05 -27.55
C ASP A 118 -9.19 -2.57 -27.24
N LEU A 119 -8.53 -1.86 -28.10
CA LEU A 119 -7.99 -0.53 -27.86
C LEU A 119 -8.97 0.56 -28.29
N LYS A 120 -9.89 0.86 -27.43
CA LYS A 120 -10.70 2.08 -27.49
C LYS A 120 -10.15 3.12 -26.51
N GLU A 121 -10.69 4.33 -26.59
CA GLU A 121 -10.39 5.35 -25.59
C GLU A 121 -10.84 4.88 -24.20
N PRO A 122 -10.03 5.14 -23.17
CA PRO A 122 -10.38 4.74 -21.81
C PRO A 122 -11.59 5.53 -21.32
N ILE A 123 -12.43 4.90 -20.51
CA ILE A 123 -13.47 5.60 -19.76
C ILE A 123 -12.77 6.43 -18.68
N ARG A 124 -13.01 7.74 -18.68
CA ARG A 124 -12.38 8.68 -17.77
C ARG A 124 -13.32 9.04 -16.64
N TYR A 125 -12.83 8.95 -15.42
CA TYR A 125 -13.50 9.47 -14.24
C TYR A 125 -12.76 10.67 -13.69
N ILE A 126 -13.49 11.63 -13.14
CA ILE A 126 -12.90 12.77 -12.47
C ILE A 126 -12.43 12.34 -11.08
N LEU A 127 -11.24 12.79 -10.73
CA LEU A 127 -10.52 12.30 -9.56
C LEU A 127 -10.92 13.01 -8.28
N ALA A 128 -11.58 12.37 -7.46
CA ALA A 128 -11.55 12.32 -6.01
C ALA A 128 -12.50 11.18 -5.65
N TYR A 129 -12.00 10.14 -5.07
CA TYR A 129 -12.79 8.98 -4.75
C TYR A 129 -12.46 8.43 -3.39
N ALA A 130 -13.45 7.84 -2.79
CA ALA A 130 -13.27 7.00 -1.63
C ALA A 130 -14.00 5.70 -1.91
N LEU A 131 -13.35 4.57 -1.73
CA LEU A 131 -14.05 3.30 -1.70
C LEU A 131 -14.86 3.22 -0.40
N PRO A 132 -16.18 2.99 -0.48
CA PRO A 132 -17.04 3.01 0.69
C PRO A 132 -16.67 1.97 1.75
N HIS A 133 -15.92 0.95 1.39
CA HIS A 133 -15.60 -0.19 2.26
C HIS A 133 -14.12 -0.35 2.54
N ARG A 134 -13.30 0.44 1.93
CA ARG A 134 -11.87 0.28 2.00
C ARG A 134 -11.35 0.45 3.43
N GLY A 135 -10.86 -0.63 4.03
CA GLY A 135 -10.24 -0.63 5.34
C GLY A 135 -11.16 -0.31 6.52
N PHE A 136 -12.42 -0.01 6.28
CA PHE A 136 -13.37 0.42 7.29
C PHE A 136 -14.57 -0.53 7.33
N ALA A 137 -14.38 -1.70 7.86
CA ALA A 137 -15.45 -2.68 7.97
C ALA A 137 -16.50 -2.27 9.03
N THR A 138 -16.14 -1.41 9.99
CA THR A 138 -17.03 -1.11 11.09
C THR A 138 -16.75 0.24 11.73
N SER A 139 -17.16 1.34 11.14
CA SER A 139 -17.51 2.43 12.04
C SER A 139 -18.89 2.11 12.63
N GLY A 140 -19.05 2.19 13.95
CA GLY A 140 -20.32 1.89 14.62
C GLY A 140 -21.50 2.73 14.13
N ASP A 141 -21.23 3.84 13.45
CA ASP A 141 -22.20 4.79 12.94
C ASP A 141 -22.49 4.61 11.43
N ARG A 142 -21.76 3.76 10.74
CA ARG A 142 -22.04 3.42 9.34
C ARG A 142 -22.47 1.97 9.29
N PRO A 143 -23.77 1.70 9.17
CA PRO A 143 -24.16 0.40 8.69
C PRO A 143 -23.47 0.24 7.35
N LEU A 144 -22.61 -0.77 7.22
CA LEU A 144 -22.05 -1.19 5.94
C LEU A 144 -23.17 -1.56 4.95
N ALA A 145 -24.35 -1.86 5.45
CA ALA A 145 -25.60 -1.95 4.74
C ALA A 145 -26.36 -0.61 4.82
N GLY A 146 -25.90 0.39 4.07
CA GLY A 146 -26.78 1.48 3.65
C GLY A 146 -27.81 0.99 2.64
N PRO A 147 -28.75 1.83 2.20
CA PRO A 147 -29.73 1.47 1.18
C PRO A 147 -29.12 1.01 -0.15
N ASN A 148 -27.82 1.06 -0.28
CA ASN A 148 -27.03 0.65 -1.46
C ASN A 148 -26.18 -0.60 -1.23
N LEU A 149 -26.48 -1.45 -0.24
CA LEU A 149 -25.85 -2.76 0.01
C LEU A 149 -24.33 -2.67 0.06
N THR A 150 -23.82 -1.84 0.95
CA THR A 150 -22.39 -1.72 1.12
C THR A 150 -21.88 -2.80 2.07
N TYR A 151 -20.88 -3.55 1.65
CA TYR A 151 -20.19 -4.55 2.46
C TYR A 151 -18.72 -4.59 2.08
N TRP A 152 -17.87 -4.97 2.98
CA TRP A 152 -16.49 -5.29 2.67
C TRP A 152 -16.45 -6.60 1.88
N LYS A 153 -15.61 -6.66 0.84
CA LYS A 153 -15.37 -7.87 0.07
C LYS A 153 -13.86 -8.08 -0.14
N SER A 154 -13.39 -9.27 0.17
CA SER A 154 -12.00 -9.63 -0.05
C SER A 154 -11.65 -9.70 -1.53
N ASN A 155 -10.36 -9.57 -1.86
CA ASN A 155 -9.88 -9.63 -3.23
C ASN A 155 -10.10 -11.03 -3.82
N PRO A 156 -10.92 -11.18 -4.89
CA PRO A 156 -11.21 -12.48 -5.49
C PRO A 156 -9.97 -13.11 -6.15
N TYR A 157 -9.02 -12.31 -6.60
CA TYR A 157 -7.79 -12.77 -7.24
C TYR A 157 -6.82 -13.44 -6.25
N LEU A 158 -7.10 -13.39 -4.95
CA LEU A 158 -6.37 -14.08 -3.90
C LEU A 158 -6.99 -15.43 -3.50
N THR A 159 -8.00 -15.86 -4.21
CA THR A 159 -8.63 -17.16 -3.97
C THR A 159 -8.00 -18.26 -4.81
N SER A 160 -8.19 -19.50 -4.40
CA SER A 160 -7.74 -20.71 -5.12
C SER A 160 -8.20 -20.75 -6.58
N LYS A 161 -9.31 -20.09 -6.88
CA LYS A 161 -9.83 -19.98 -8.23
C LYS A 161 -8.89 -19.26 -9.19
N PHE A 162 -8.15 -18.27 -8.69
CA PHE A 162 -7.25 -17.43 -9.48
C PHE A 162 -5.77 -17.72 -9.23
N THR A 163 -5.39 -17.97 -7.99
CA THR A 163 -4.01 -18.30 -7.62
C THR A 163 -3.63 -19.73 -7.97
N GLY A 164 -4.60 -20.66 -7.98
CA GLY A 164 -4.36 -22.09 -8.04
C GLY A 164 -3.85 -22.70 -6.72
N GLU A 165 -3.71 -21.87 -5.67
CA GLU A 165 -3.27 -22.29 -4.34
C GLU A 165 -4.45 -22.37 -3.37
N SER A 166 -4.27 -23.04 -2.22
CA SER A 166 -5.31 -23.09 -1.19
C SER A 166 -5.59 -21.70 -0.63
N ASP A 167 -6.86 -21.36 -0.41
CA ASP A 167 -7.27 -20.10 0.23
C ASP A 167 -6.61 -19.90 1.61
N ALA A 168 -6.20 -20.98 2.27
CA ALA A 168 -5.48 -20.93 3.54
C ALA A 168 -4.05 -20.37 3.43
N LEU A 169 -3.47 -20.31 2.22
CA LEU A 169 -2.18 -19.67 1.97
C LEU A 169 -2.32 -18.14 1.77
N HIS A 170 -3.52 -17.70 1.45
CA HIS A 170 -3.89 -16.30 1.27
C HIS A 170 -5.05 -15.92 2.20
N PRO A 171 -4.88 -16.10 3.54
CA PRO A 171 -5.96 -15.83 4.47
C PRO A 171 -6.34 -14.35 4.44
N GLN A 172 -7.60 -14.07 4.26
CA GLN A 172 -8.10 -12.70 4.28
C GLN A 172 -8.57 -12.35 5.70
N TRP A 173 -8.49 -11.08 6.04
CA TRP A 173 -8.71 -10.68 7.43
C TRP A 173 -9.34 -9.31 7.57
N VAL A 174 -9.99 -9.10 8.70
CA VAL A 174 -10.43 -7.79 9.18
C VAL A 174 -9.97 -7.64 10.62
N VAL A 175 -9.29 -6.56 10.91
CA VAL A 175 -8.89 -6.16 12.27
C VAL A 175 -9.78 -5.03 12.74
N VAL A 176 -10.36 -5.19 13.92
CA VAL A 176 -11.14 -4.17 14.61
C VAL A 176 -10.31 -3.55 15.73
N ASP A 177 -10.07 -2.25 15.69
CA ASP A 177 -9.41 -1.49 16.76
C ASP A 177 -10.47 -0.88 17.69
N LEU A 178 -10.53 -1.36 18.91
CA LEU A 178 -11.44 -0.85 19.94
C LEU A 178 -10.97 0.48 20.55
N GLN A 179 -9.89 1.05 20.04
CA GLN A 179 -9.24 2.30 20.45
C GLN A 179 -8.63 2.26 21.87
N ALA A 180 -8.98 1.29 22.66
CA ALA A 180 -8.43 1.05 24.00
C ALA A 180 -8.60 -0.42 24.37
N GLU A 181 -7.87 -0.88 25.39
CA GLU A 181 -8.09 -2.17 26.03
C GLU A 181 -9.52 -2.25 26.58
N LYS A 182 -10.27 -3.27 26.15
CA LYS A 182 -11.65 -3.52 26.58
C LYS A 182 -11.86 -5.01 26.87
N PRO A 183 -12.73 -5.36 27.82
CA PRO A 183 -13.07 -6.74 28.11
C PRO A 183 -14.01 -7.28 27.02
N VAL A 184 -13.54 -8.21 26.23
CA VAL A 184 -14.28 -8.84 25.12
C VAL A 184 -14.69 -10.25 25.49
N SER A 185 -15.97 -10.59 25.29
CA SER A 185 -16.51 -11.93 25.50
C SER A 185 -17.29 -12.50 24.32
N ALA A 186 -17.77 -11.64 23.43
CA ALA A 186 -18.55 -12.06 22.27
C ALA A 186 -18.34 -11.12 21.07
N VAL A 187 -18.67 -11.63 19.88
CA VAL A 187 -18.71 -10.85 18.63
C VAL A 187 -19.95 -11.25 17.84
N ARG A 188 -20.59 -10.27 17.20
CA ARG A 188 -21.63 -10.50 16.23
C ARG A 188 -21.09 -10.14 14.86
N ILE A 189 -21.20 -11.06 13.91
CA ILE A 189 -20.80 -10.87 12.52
C ILE A 189 -22.02 -11.02 11.63
N ALA A 190 -22.31 -10.02 10.82
CA ALA A 190 -23.29 -10.12 9.74
C ALA A 190 -22.51 -10.37 8.44
N TRP A 191 -22.59 -11.58 7.95
CA TRP A 191 -21.98 -11.97 6.69
C TRP A 191 -22.82 -11.54 5.51
N ALA A 192 -22.17 -11.13 4.42
CA ALA A 192 -22.74 -11.13 3.09
C ALA A 192 -22.38 -12.43 2.35
N SER A 193 -22.55 -12.48 1.05
CA SER A 193 -22.13 -13.62 0.23
C SER A 193 -20.96 -13.20 -0.69
N PRO A 194 -19.98 -14.07 -0.83
CA PRO A 194 -19.73 -15.32 -0.11
C PRO A 194 -19.28 -15.08 1.33
N TYR A 195 -19.54 -16.01 2.21
CA TYR A 195 -19.15 -15.94 3.62
C TYR A 195 -18.05 -16.95 3.96
N ALA A 196 -17.38 -16.77 5.11
CA ALA A 196 -16.37 -17.72 5.56
C ALA A 196 -17.01 -18.93 6.24
N THR A 197 -16.64 -20.13 5.78
CA THR A 197 -17.02 -21.42 6.40
C THR A 197 -15.99 -21.88 7.42
N THR A 198 -14.72 -21.49 7.24
CA THR A 198 -13.64 -21.69 8.21
C THR A 198 -12.97 -20.35 8.49
N TYR A 199 -12.98 -19.97 9.76
CA TYR A 199 -12.34 -18.73 10.20
C TYR A 199 -11.99 -18.76 11.68
N GLN A 200 -11.14 -17.83 12.10
CA GLN A 200 -10.76 -17.64 13.50
C GLN A 200 -11.10 -16.23 13.94
N VAL A 201 -11.56 -16.09 15.17
CA VAL A 201 -11.64 -14.82 15.89
C VAL A 201 -10.50 -14.79 16.88
N GLU A 202 -9.63 -13.82 16.72
CA GLU A 202 -8.38 -13.71 17.46
C GLU A 202 -8.30 -12.38 18.20
N TYR A 203 -7.45 -12.32 19.21
CA TYR A 203 -7.09 -11.09 19.91
C TYR A 203 -5.59 -10.90 19.91
N TRP A 204 -5.16 -9.65 19.91
CA TRP A 204 -3.75 -9.31 19.92
C TRP A 204 -3.20 -9.20 21.34
N VAL A 205 -2.02 -9.73 21.56
CA VAL A 205 -1.24 -9.58 22.80
C VAL A 205 0.10 -8.96 22.44
N GLY A 206 0.28 -7.70 22.76
CA GLY A 206 1.52 -6.99 22.44
C GLY A 206 1.34 -5.48 22.32
N THR A 207 2.22 -4.85 21.56
CA THR A 207 2.16 -3.41 21.25
C THR A 207 1.04 -3.10 20.24
N ASN A 208 1.09 -1.96 19.53
CA ASN A 208 0.14 -1.66 18.47
C ASN A 208 0.21 -2.73 17.36
N ALA A 209 -0.90 -3.45 17.13
CA ALA A 209 -0.99 -4.50 16.13
C ALA A 209 -0.85 -3.99 14.68
N LEU A 210 -1.16 -2.71 14.44
CA LEU A 210 -1.19 -2.07 13.13
C LEU A 210 -0.01 -1.12 12.89
N ASP A 211 0.99 -1.13 13.78
CA ASP A 211 2.22 -0.36 13.63
C ASP A 211 3.23 -1.13 12.78
N PHE A 212 3.02 -1.13 11.47
CA PHE A 212 3.91 -1.84 10.55
C PHE A 212 5.23 -1.10 10.31
N ASP A 213 5.26 0.22 10.41
CA ASP A 213 6.48 1.00 10.29
C ASP A 213 7.43 0.74 11.47
N GLY A 214 6.88 0.77 12.69
CA GLY A 214 7.61 0.45 13.91
C GLY A 214 7.82 -1.05 14.14
N GLY A 215 7.10 -1.88 13.42
CA GLY A 215 7.05 -3.33 13.56
C GLY A 215 6.23 -3.79 14.77
N PRO A 216 5.06 -4.41 14.56
CA PRO A 216 4.19 -4.86 15.65
C PRO A 216 4.91 -5.94 16.47
N LYS A 217 5.02 -5.70 17.79
CA LYS A 217 5.64 -6.66 18.74
C LYS A 217 4.54 -7.35 19.50
N GLY A 218 4.29 -8.60 19.18
CA GLY A 218 3.23 -9.38 19.80
C GLY A 218 2.82 -10.57 18.96
N GLU A 219 1.68 -11.15 19.32
CA GLU A 219 1.11 -12.31 18.64
C GLU A 219 -0.41 -12.27 18.65
N TRP A 220 -1.01 -12.82 17.61
CA TRP A 220 -2.42 -13.13 17.58
C TRP A 220 -2.72 -14.42 18.34
N LYS A 221 -3.71 -14.38 19.20
CA LYS A 221 -4.20 -15.57 19.95
C LYS A 221 -5.65 -15.82 19.63
N VAL A 222 -5.98 -17.05 19.30
CA VAL A 222 -7.37 -17.44 19.07
C VAL A 222 -8.13 -17.41 20.40
N PHE A 223 -9.32 -16.82 20.41
CA PHE A 223 -10.21 -16.91 21.57
C PHE A 223 -10.56 -18.37 21.89
N PRO A 224 -10.82 -18.74 23.14
CA PRO A 224 -11.12 -20.13 23.53
C PRO A 224 -12.18 -20.83 22.67
N SER A 225 -13.22 -20.09 22.23
CA SER A 225 -14.26 -20.56 21.31
C SER A 225 -14.23 -19.83 19.97
N GLY A 226 -13.06 -19.28 19.58
CA GLY A 226 -12.91 -18.43 18.39
C GLY A 226 -12.58 -19.18 17.11
N ALA A 227 -12.30 -20.49 17.15
CA ALA A 227 -12.01 -21.29 15.95
C ALA A 227 -13.29 -21.94 15.42
N LEU A 228 -13.72 -21.55 14.21
CA LEU A 228 -14.96 -21.97 13.59
C LEU A 228 -14.67 -22.81 12.33
N LYS A 229 -15.39 -23.91 12.18
CA LYS A 229 -15.41 -24.75 10.97
C LYS A 229 -16.85 -25.08 10.60
N ASN A 230 -17.12 -25.25 9.32
CA ASN A 230 -18.46 -25.49 8.76
C ASN A 230 -19.46 -24.42 9.22
N ALA A 231 -18.99 -23.19 9.38
CA ALA A 231 -19.80 -22.07 9.81
C ALA A 231 -20.85 -21.71 8.75
N GLN A 232 -21.93 -21.08 9.20
CA GLN A 232 -23.03 -20.65 8.35
C GLN A 232 -22.98 -19.13 8.14
N GLY A 233 -23.50 -18.69 7.01
CA GLY A 233 -23.68 -17.28 6.71
C GLY A 233 -24.81 -16.62 7.50
N GLY A 234 -25.15 -15.40 7.11
CA GLY A 234 -26.13 -14.58 7.80
C GLY A 234 -25.57 -13.90 9.05
N THR A 235 -26.44 -13.48 9.95
CA THR A 235 -26.01 -12.82 11.20
C THR A 235 -25.78 -13.85 12.28
N VAL A 236 -24.54 -13.97 12.75
CA VAL A 236 -24.15 -14.90 13.80
C VAL A 236 -23.62 -14.14 15.03
N THR A 237 -23.98 -14.59 16.21
CA THR A 237 -23.42 -14.10 17.48
C THR A 237 -22.60 -15.22 18.10
N LEU A 238 -21.32 -14.97 18.32
CA LEU A 238 -20.38 -15.93 18.86
C LEU A 238 -19.99 -15.54 20.28
N LYS A 239 -20.21 -16.44 21.21
CA LYS A 239 -19.61 -16.37 22.53
C LYS A 239 -18.17 -16.87 22.41
N LEU A 240 -17.22 -15.97 22.57
CA LEU A 240 -15.79 -16.25 22.35
C LEU A 240 -15.11 -16.86 23.57
N THR A 241 -15.61 -16.52 24.77
CA THR A 241 -15.05 -16.95 26.04
C THR A 241 -16.05 -16.80 27.18
N ASP A 242 -15.87 -17.58 28.26
CA ASP A 242 -16.64 -17.42 29.50
C ASP A 242 -16.10 -16.28 30.38
N THR A 243 -14.78 -16.08 30.39
CA THR A 243 -14.13 -14.97 31.10
C THR A 243 -13.67 -13.96 30.05
N PRO A 244 -14.15 -12.70 30.12
CA PRO A 244 -13.76 -11.69 29.16
C PRO A 244 -12.24 -11.51 29.06
N VAL A 245 -11.72 -11.41 27.84
CA VAL A 245 -10.32 -11.13 27.56
C VAL A 245 -10.17 -9.63 27.35
N SER A 246 -9.24 -8.98 28.06
CA SER A 246 -8.89 -7.59 27.80
C SER A 246 -8.03 -7.50 26.58
N THR A 247 -8.48 -6.75 25.57
CA THR A 247 -7.73 -6.52 24.34
C THR A 247 -8.19 -5.23 23.67
N ARG A 248 -7.31 -4.61 22.91
CA ARG A 248 -7.62 -3.50 22.01
C ARG A 248 -7.98 -3.98 20.60
N TYR A 249 -7.34 -5.05 20.12
CA TYR A 249 -7.48 -5.48 18.73
C TYR A 249 -8.07 -6.87 18.63
N LEU A 250 -9.07 -7.01 17.77
CA LEU A 250 -9.62 -8.29 17.33
C LEU A 250 -9.32 -8.48 15.85
N ARG A 251 -9.03 -9.72 15.46
CA ARG A 251 -8.93 -10.10 14.05
C ARG A 251 -9.92 -11.20 13.72
N ILE A 252 -10.61 -11.07 12.59
CA ILE A 252 -11.33 -12.17 11.95
C ILE A 252 -10.44 -12.64 10.81
N LEU A 253 -9.89 -13.84 10.90
CA LEU A 253 -9.00 -14.44 9.93
C LEU A 253 -9.75 -15.56 9.20
N MET A 254 -9.96 -15.42 7.89
CA MET A 254 -10.81 -16.27 7.07
C MET A 254 -9.95 -17.11 6.11
N THR A 255 -10.21 -18.43 6.06
CA THR A 255 -9.39 -19.40 5.32
C THR A 255 -10.15 -20.29 4.37
N GLU A 256 -11.47 -20.43 4.51
CA GLU A 256 -12.30 -21.19 3.57
C GLU A 256 -13.61 -20.47 3.29
N SER A 257 -13.95 -20.34 2.01
CA SER A 257 -15.15 -19.67 1.53
C SER A 257 -16.33 -20.63 1.37
N SER A 258 -17.53 -20.09 1.49
CA SER A 258 -18.78 -20.78 1.10
C SER A 258 -18.90 -20.96 -0.40
N ASN A 259 -18.21 -20.14 -1.19
CA ASN A 259 -18.36 -20.02 -2.64
C ASN A 259 -19.82 -19.78 -3.10
N THR A 260 -20.63 -19.18 -2.24
CA THR A 260 -21.99 -18.72 -2.59
C THR A 260 -21.89 -17.39 -3.33
N CYS A 261 -22.66 -17.23 -4.38
CA CYS A 261 -22.67 -15.97 -5.12
C CYS A 261 -23.45 -14.90 -4.35
N ASP A 262 -23.04 -13.65 -4.52
CA ASP A 262 -23.83 -12.49 -4.10
C ASP A 262 -25.04 -12.24 -5.04
N GLU A 263 -25.77 -11.16 -4.83
CA GLU A 263 -26.96 -10.78 -5.59
C GLU A 263 -26.73 -10.56 -7.09
N HIS A 264 -25.48 -10.33 -7.50
CA HIS A 264 -25.11 -10.14 -8.93
C HIS A 264 -25.01 -11.45 -9.70
N GLY A 265 -25.07 -12.58 -9.00
CA GLY A 265 -25.13 -13.91 -9.58
C GLY A 265 -23.79 -14.46 -10.08
N SER A 266 -23.87 -15.59 -10.77
CA SER A 266 -22.70 -16.39 -11.15
C SER A 266 -22.13 -16.06 -12.54
N SER A 267 -22.64 -15.05 -13.22
CA SER A 267 -22.12 -14.66 -14.54
C SER A 267 -20.67 -14.16 -14.47
N ASP A 268 -20.29 -13.59 -13.37
CA ASP A 268 -18.91 -13.25 -13.01
C ASP A 268 -18.50 -14.09 -11.80
N VAL A 269 -17.50 -14.94 -11.99
CA VAL A 269 -17.03 -15.85 -10.92
C VAL A 269 -16.54 -15.09 -9.68
N ARG A 270 -16.10 -13.84 -9.84
CA ARG A 270 -15.64 -13.00 -8.74
C ARG A 270 -16.74 -12.69 -7.74
N ASN A 271 -18.00 -12.74 -8.14
CA ASN A 271 -19.15 -12.58 -7.25
C ASN A 271 -19.35 -13.79 -6.31
N CYS A 272 -18.71 -14.91 -6.61
CA CYS A 272 -18.95 -16.19 -5.92
C CYS A 272 -17.74 -16.68 -5.09
N VAL A 273 -16.63 -15.95 -5.05
CA VAL A 273 -15.40 -16.35 -4.36
C VAL A 273 -14.94 -15.31 -3.36
N GLY A 274 -14.10 -15.73 -2.41
CA GLY A 274 -13.61 -14.88 -1.33
C GLY A 274 -14.60 -14.75 -0.17
N TYR A 275 -14.63 -13.60 0.47
CA TYR A 275 -15.40 -13.36 1.69
C TYR A 275 -16.07 -12.00 1.65
N ALA A 276 -17.26 -11.88 2.23
CA ALA A 276 -17.96 -10.61 2.33
C ALA A 276 -18.59 -10.43 3.72
N ILE A 277 -18.38 -9.25 4.31
CA ILE A 277 -18.85 -8.91 5.65
C ILE A 277 -19.66 -7.61 5.59
N GLN A 278 -20.89 -7.63 6.08
CA GLN A 278 -21.73 -6.45 6.19
C GLN A 278 -21.45 -5.66 7.46
N GLN A 279 -21.28 -6.35 8.60
CA GLN A 279 -21.09 -5.71 9.88
C GLN A 279 -20.34 -6.61 10.86
N ILE A 280 -19.53 -5.99 11.70
CA ILE A 280 -18.97 -6.62 12.90
C ILE A 280 -19.35 -5.75 14.08
N ALA A 281 -19.88 -6.36 15.15
CA ALA A 281 -20.14 -5.71 16.42
C ALA A 281 -19.47 -6.50 17.53
N VAL A 282 -18.66 -5.82 18.33
CA VAL A 282 -17.91 -6.45 19.42
C VAL A 282 -18.64 -6.14 20.74
N ASP A 283 -18.95 -7.18 21.51
CA ASP A 283 -19.51 -7.02 22.83
C ASP A 283 -18.41 -6.74 23.86
N VAL A 284 -18.32 -5.47 24.24
CA VAL A 284 -17.37 -4.98 25.25
C VAL A 284 -18.04 -4.52 26.51
N THR A 285 -19.38 -4.57 26.59
CA THR A 285 -20.17 -4.11 27.73
C THR A 285 -21.28 -5.08 28.05
N LYS A 286 -21.83 -4.97 29.27
CA LYS A 286 -22.98 -5.75 29.70
C LYS A 286 -24.30 -5.24 29.07
N THR A 287 -24.26 -4.19 28.27
CA THR A 287 -25.41 -3.59 27.60
C THR A 287 -25.30 -3.80 26.09
N PRO A 288 -26.24 -4.53 25.45
CA PRO A 288 -26.16 -4.90 24.02
C PRO A 288 -26.24 -3.74 23.02
N ASP A 289 -26.52 -2.52 23.46
CA ASP A 289 -26.89 -1.39 22.60
C ASP A 289 -25.83 -0.26 22.50
N GLU A 290 -24.69 -0.39 23.17
CA GLU A 290 -23.58 0.56 22.90
C GLU A 290 -22.94 0.28 21.56
N ARG A 291 -23.30 1.09 20.57
CA ARG A 291 -22.58 1.17 19.30
C ARG A 291 -21.17 1.69 19.57
N LEU A 292 -20.22 0.79 19.52
CA LEU A 292 -18.83 1.18 19.64
C LEU A 292 -18.41 1.88 18.36
N THR A 293 -17.92 3.09 18.49
CA THR A 293 -17.17 3.73 17.43
C THR A 293 -15.83 3.02 17.35
N THR A 294 -15.70 2.09 16.42
CA THR A 294 -14.48 1.33 16.21
C THR A 294 -13.88 1.67 14.85
N TYR A 295 -12.57 1.65 14.79
CA TYR A 295 -11.83 1.71 13.55
C TYR A 295 -11.52 0.28 13.12
N ALA A 296 -11.68 -0.01 11.83
CA ALA A 296 -11.31 -1.32 11.30
C ALA A 296 -10.40 -1.18 10.09
N VAL A 297 -9.44 -2.09 9.99
CA VAL A 297 -8.54 -2.26 8.86
C VAL A 297 -8.70 -3.67 8.34
N SER A 298 -8.67 -3.84 7.04
CA SER A 298 -8.86 -5.14 6.39
C SER A 298 -7.74 -5.45 5.41
N SER A 299 -7.66 -6.70 5.01
CA SER A 299 -6.99 -7.09 3.80
C SER A 299 -7.65 -6.44 2.57
N ILE A 300 -6.99 -6.52 1.43
CA ILE A 300 -7.33 -5.77 0.21
C ILE A 300 -8.78 -5.99 -0.22
N ASP A 301 -9.49 -4.89 -0.45
CA ASP A 301 -10.84 -4.84 -1.03
C ASP A 301 -10.81 -4.07 -2.36
N PRO A 302 -10.79 -4.75 -3.52
CA PRO A 302 -10.81 -4.10 -4.84
C PRO A 302 -12.22 -3.80 -5.33
N TRP A 303 -13.26 -4.12 -4.58
CA TRP A 303 -14.64 -3.82 -4.95
C TRP A 303 -14.87 -2.31 -5.01
N HIS A 304 -15.23 -1.79 -6.18
CA HIS A 304 -15.50 -0.38 -6.40
C HIS A 304 -16.58 -0.15 -7.46
N SER A 305 -16.94 1.11 -7.68
CA SER A 305 -17.91 1.51 -8.69
C SER A 305 -17.50 2.83 -9.35
N SER A 306 -18.18 3.17 -10.43
CA SER A 306 -18.06 4.50 -11.05
C SER A 306 -18.42 5.64 -10.10
N ASP A 307 -19.23 5.37 -9.08
CA ASP A 307 -19.66 6.35 -8.08
C ASP A 307 -18.60 6.58 -6.99
N ASP A 308 -17.58 5.70 -6.89
CA ASP A 308 -16.46 5.88 -5.97
C ASP A 308 -15.58 7.06 -6.37
N VAL A 309 -15.67 7.47 -7.62
CA VAL A 309 -15.00 8.65 -8.13
C VAL A 309 -15.89 9.86 -7.86
N THR A 310 -15.58 10.61 -6.83
CA THR A 310 -16.33 11.83 -6.56
C THR A 310 -15.97 12.91 -7.56
N ASN A 311 -16.98 13.57 -8.10
CA ASN A 311 -16.84 14.65 -9.07
C ASN A 311 -16.44 15.98 -8.37
N SER A 312 -15.37 15.95 -7.57
CA SER A 312 -14.92 17.15 -6.86
C SER A 312 -14.32 18.21 -7.79
N GLY A 313 -14.00 17.85 -9.04
CA GLY A 313 -13.35 18.73 -10.00
C GLY A 313 -11.91 19.11 -9.66
N ALA A 314 -11.39 18.66 -8.51
CA ALA A 314 -10.10 19.11 -8.01
C ALA A 314 -8.92 18.48 -8.76
N TYR A 315 -9.02 17.21 -9.14
CA TYR A 315 -7.91 16.48 -9.78
C TYR A 315 -8.39 15.74 -11.01
N GLN A 316 -7.52 15.63 -12.01
CA GLN A 316 -7.76 14.86 -13.23
C GLN A 316 -6.50 14.14 -13.68
N HIS A 317 -6.67 12.99 -14.33
CA HIS A 317 -5.61 12.43 -15.14
C HIS A 317 -5.42 13.25 -16.41
N THR A 318 -4.17 13.54 -16.72
CA THR A 318 -3.78 14.19 -17.97
C THR A 318 -4.06 13.30 -19.18
N GLY A 319 -4.00 11.99 -18.97
CA GLY A 319 -4.05 10.98 -20.02
C GLY A 319 -2.69 10.75 -20.66
N PHE A 320 -2.47 9.52 -21.11
CA PHE A 320 -1.20 9.14 -21.74
C PHE A 320 -0.95 9.87 -23.06
N ASP A 321 -1.98 10.17 -23.82
CA ASP A 321 -1.80 10.89 -25.09
C ASP A 321 -1.17 12.26 -24.86
N LEU A 322 -1.68 13.06 -23.93
CA LEU A 322 -1.08 14.36 -23.65
C LEU A 322 0.31 14.20 -23.05
N PHE A 323 0.52 13.26 -22.15
CA PHE A 323 1.81 12.99 -21.56
C PHE A 323 2.89 12.71 -22.64
N PHE A 324 2.63 11.76 -23.54
CA PHE A 324 3.60 11.37 -24.55
C PHE A 324 3.74 12.38 -25.71
N THR A 325 2.65 13.05 -26.11
CA THR A 325 2.69 13.96 -27.27
C THR A 325 3.11 15.39 -26.93
N SER A 326 3.16 15.75 -25.66
CA SER A 326 3.54 17.10 -25.23
C SER A 326 5.01 17.43 -25.45
N GLY A 327 5.86 16.41 -25.63
CA GLY A 327 7.31 16.55 -25.66
C GLY A 327 7.97 16.45 -24.28
N LEU A 328 7.20 16.30 -23.20
CA LEU A 328 7.72 16.23 -21.83
C LEU A 328 8.66 15.04 -21.61
N THR A 329 8.41 13.92 -22.28
CA THR A 329 9.26 12.73 -22.22
C THR A 329 10.63 12.89 -22.89
N ASN A 330 10.87 14.01 -23.58
CA ASN A 330 12.10 14.25 -24.35
C ASN A 330 12.42 13.10 -25.34
N ASN A 331 11.41 12.41 -25.85
CA ASN A 331 11.50 11.21 -26.69
C ASN A 331 12.21 10.02 -26.01
N LEU A 332 12.35 10.03 -24.69
CA LEU A 332 12.84 8.89 -23.93
C LEU A 332 11.68 7.98 -23.55
N PRO A 333 11.91 6.67 -23.43
CA PRO A 333 10.92 5.75 -22.91
C PRO A 333 10.54 6.09 -21.46
N ALA A 334 9.26 6.02 -21.12
CA ALA A 334 8.76 6.37 -19.81
C ALA A 334 8.49 5.13 -18.92
N MET A 335 8.52 5.31 -17.62
CA MET A 335 7.98 4.33 -16.67
C MET A 335 6.49 4.59 -16.47
N ILE A 336 5.69 3.55 -16.58
CA ILE A 336 4.22 3.60 -16.56
C ILE A 336 3.71 2.75 -15.40
N PRO A 337 2.86 3.31 -14.51
CA PRO A 337 2.25 2.54 -13.43
C PRO A 337 1.04 1.76 -13.93
N VAL A 338 0.78 0.63 -13.30
CA VAL A 338 -0.49 -0.11 -13.39
C VAL A 338 -1.06 -0.31 -12.00
N THR A 339 -2.39 -0.37 -11.89
CA THR A 339 -3.04 -0.64 -10.61
C THR A 339 -2.97 -2.14 -10.29
N MET A 340 -2.67 -2.46 -9.04
CA MET A 340 -2.53 -3.83 -8.55
C MET A 340 -3.61 -4.19 -7.53
N LEU A 341 -3.79 -3.35 -6.51
CA LEU A 341 -4.63 -3.67 -5.37
C LEU A 341 -6.11 -3.51 -5.68
N TYR A 342 -6.47 -2.59 -6.58
CA TYR A 342 -7.84 -2.17 -6.84
C TYR A 342 -8.25 -2.31 -8.31
N GLY A 343 -7.42 -2.93 -9.12
CA GLY A 343 -7.68 -3.17 -10.54
C GLY A 343 -7.90 -4.63 -10.87
N THR A 344 -7.83 -4.90 -12.17
CA THR A 344 -7.86 -6.25 -12.72
C THR A 344 -6.68 -6.48 -13.65
N PRO A 345 -6.19 -7.71 -13.80
CA PRO A 345 -5.09 -8.00 -14.73
C PRO A 345 -5.48 -7.70 -16.18
N GLU A 346 -6.77 -7.86 -16.52
CA GLU A 346 -7.30 -7.56 -17.87
C GLU A 346 -7.26 -6.06 -18.16
N ASP A 347 -7.61 -5.23 -17.18
CA ASP A 347 -7.58 -3.78 -17.35
C ASP A 347 -6.15 -3.25 -17.43
N ALA A 348 -5.23 -3.80 -16.63
CA ALA A 348 -3.81 -3.50 -16.74
C ALA A 348 -3.23 -3.86 -18.11
N ALA A 349 -3.58 -5.06 -18.64
CA ALA A 349 -3.18 -5.47 -19.99
C ALA A 349 -3.76 -4.55 -21.06
N ALA A 350 -5.02 -4.13 -20.93
CA ALA A 350 -5.66 -3.20 -21.85
C ALA A 350 -4.99 -1.81 -21.84
N GLN A 351 -4.57 -1.33 -20.67
CA GLN A 351 -3.79 -0.09 -20.54
C GLN A 351 -2.48 -0.17 -21.32
N ILE A 352 -1.71 -1.23 -21.13
CA ILE A 352 -0.44 -1.42 -21.84
C ILE A 352 -0.66 -1.51 -23.34
N ALA A 353 -1.63 -2.31 -23.77
CA ALA A 353 -1.97 -2.44 -25.18
C ALA A 353 -2.40 -1.10 -25.82
N TYR A 354 -3.10 -0.26 -25.06
CA TYR A 354 -3.45 1.10 -25.50
C TYR A 354 -2.21 1.97 -25.75
N ILE A 355 -1.26 1.96 -24.84
CA ILE A 355 -0.03 2.75 -24.92
C ILE A 355 0.84 2.29 -26.09
N GLU A 356 1.05 0.98 -26.23
CA GLU A 356 1.88 0.41 -27.29
C GLU A 356 1.29 0.62 -28.68
N ARG A 357 -0.02 0.45 -28.83
CA ARG A 357 -0.67 0.67 -30.13
C ARG A 357 -0.50 2.09 -30.65
N ARG A 358 -0.31 3.05 -29.75
CA ARG A 358 -0.02 4.45 -30.10
C ARG A 358 1.46 4.67 -30.44
N GLY A 359 2.30 3.68 -30.27
CA GLY A 359 3.74 3.78 -30.47
C GLY A 359 4.46 4.56 -29.37
N TYR A 360 3.88 4.65 -28.21
CA TYR A 360 4.48 5.31 -27.05
C TYR A 360 5.49 4.36 -26.38
N ALA A 361 6.71 4.82 -26.20
CA ALA A 361 7.78 3.99 -25.69
C ALA A 361 7.69 3.81 -24.15
N ILE A 362 7.65 2.56 -23.71
CA ILE A 362 7.66 2.17 -22.31
C ILE A 362 9.07 1.65 -21.96
N ALA A 363 9.67 2.19 -20.90
CA ALA A 363 10.91 1.69 -20.33
C ALA A 363 10.65 0.58 -19.30
N TYR A 364 9.69 0.84 -18.42
CA TYR A 364 9.36 -0.01 -17.30
C TYR A 364 7.86 0.08 -17.00
N VAL A 365 7.32 -0.99 -16.44
CA VAL A 365 5.97 -1.00 -15.87
C VAL A 365 6.09 -1.13 -14.35
N GLU A 366 5.57 -0.15 -13.64
CA GLU A 366 5.57 -0.11 -12.19
C GLU A 366 4.29 -0.74 -11.66
N MET A 367 4.44 -1.80 -10.88
CA MET A 367 3.39 -2.71 -10.49
C MET A 367 2.77 -2.29 -9.15
N GLY A 368 1.94 -1.25 -9.18
CA GLY A 368 1.26 -0.73 -8.00
C GLY A 368 2.03 0.37 -7.26
N GLU A 369 1.52 0.76 -6.10
CA GLU A 369 2.08 1.81 -5.25
C GLU A 369 1.88 1.46 -3.77
N GLU A 370 2.98 1.43 -3.00
CA GLU A 370 3.02 1.30 -1.54
C GLU A 370 2.15 0.15 -0.97
N PRO A 371 2.20 -1.07 -1.52
CA PRO A 371 1.40 -2.17 -0.98
C PRO A 371 1.81 -2.53 0.45
N ASP A 372 3.05 -2.26 0.82
CA ASP A 372 3.61 -2.45 2.16
C ASP A 372 2.98 -1.48 3.17
N GLY A 373 2.79 -0.21 2.82
CA GLY A 373 2.08 0.78 3.65
C GLY A 373 0.56 0.64 3.62
N LYS A 374 0.00 -0.06 2.64
CA LYS A 374 -1.46 -0.26 2.51
C LYS A 374 -1.98 -1.55 3.14
N HIS A 375 -1.23 -2.14 4.04
CA HIS A 375 -1.56 -3.38 4.74
C HIS A 375 -1.77 -4.61 3.84
N ALA A 376 -1.26 -4.57 2.60
CA ALA A 376 -1.22 -5.77 1.77
C ALA A 376 -0.17 -6.75 2.30
N MET A 377 -0.55 -8.01 2.46
CA MET A 377 0.43 -9.03 2.81
C MET A 377 1.35 -9.32 1.62
N PRO A 378 2.65 -9.54 1.86
CA PRO A 378 3.61 -9.72 0.78
C PRO A 378 3.31 -10.93 -0.12
N GLU A 379 2.83 -12.03 0.45
CA GLU A 379 2.43 -13.21 -0.32
C GLU A 379 1.19 -12.91 -1.18
N ASP A 380 0.25 -12.12 -0.66
CA ASP A 380 -0.94 -11.71 -1.39
C ASP A 380 -0.58 -10.79 -2.54
N TYR A 381 0.23 -9.76 -2.27
CA TYR A 381 0.73 -8.89 -3.34
C TYR A 381 1.51 -9.69 -4.39
N ALA A 382 2.35 -10.64 -3.99
CA ALA A 382 3.11 -11.48 -4.91
C ALA A 382 2.21 -12.35 -5.79
N ALA A 383 1.14 -12.91 -5.23
CA ALA A 383 0.16 -13.67 -5.99
C ALA A 383 -0.59 -12.82 -7.02
N LEU A 384 -0.92 -11.57 -6.68
CA LEU A 384 -1.43 -10.59 -7.64
C LEU A 384 -0.38 -10.27 -8.70
N TYR A 385 0.86 -10.00 -8.29
CA TYR A 385 1.97 -9.68 -9.19
C TYR A 385 2.14 -10.71 -10.30
N LEU A 386 2.10 -12.00 -9.97
CA LEU A 386 2.23 -13.08 -10.95
C LEU A 386 1.08 -13.09 -11.96
N GLN A 387 -0.13 -12.80 -11.54
CA GLN A 387 -1.31 -12.75 -12.43
C GLN A 387 -1.23 -11.55 -13.38
N TRP A 388 -0.91 -10.37 -12.86
CA TRP A 388 -0.73 -9.15 -13.66
C TRP A 388 0.46 -9.28 -14.63
N ALA A 389 1.60 -9.78 -14.16
CA ALA A 389 2.75 -10.04 -15.01
C ALA A 389 2.40 -10.98 -16.17
N ALA A 390 1.65 -12.05 -15.89
CA ALA A 390 1.20 -12.97 -16.94
C ALA A 390 0.24 -12.30 -17.93
N ALA A 391 -0.62 -11.39 -17.50
CA ALA A 391 -1.53 -10.67 -18.37
C ALA A 391 -0.81 -9.63 -19.24
N ILE A 392 0.10 -8.86 -18.65
CA ILE A 392 0.91 -7.85 -19.35
C ILE A 392 1.85 -8.51 -20.37
N HIS A 393 2.55 -9.58 -19.98
CA HIS A 393 3.47 -10.30 -20.88
C HIS A 393 2.78 -11.04 -22.03
N LYS A 394 1.43 -11.20 -21.99
CA LYS A 394 0.69 -11.63 -23.18
C LYS A 394 0.55 -10.51 -24.21
N VAL A 395 0.60 -9.26 -23.80
CA VAL A 395 0.60 -8.10 -24.69
C VAL A 395 2.01 -7.90 -25.25
N ASP A 396 2.99 -7.71 -24.38
CA ASP A 396 4.39 -7.61 -24.75
C ASP A 396 5.28 -8.36 -23.74
N PRO A 397 5.88 -9.50 -24.15
CA PRO A 397 6.74 -10.30 -23.28
C PRO A 397 8.11 -9.66 -22.99
N THR A 398 8.44 -8.54 -23.65
CA THR A 398 9.73 -7.85 -23.48
C THR A 398 9.67 -6.77 -22.41
N LEU A 399 8.51 -6.39 -21.93
CA LEU A 399 8.33 -5.36 -20.93
C LEU A 399 9.00 -5.74 -19.61
N ARG A 400 9.68 -4.78 -19.05
CA ARG A 400 10.36 -4.89 -17.76
C ARG A 400 9.41 -4.45 -16.65
N LEU A 401 8.97 -5.40 -15.83
CA LEU A 401 8.04 -5.19 -14.74
C LEU A 401 8.80 -5.06 -13.42
N GLY A 402 8.30 -4.29 -12.50
CA GLY A 402 8.94 -4.10 -11.20
C GLY A 402 8.13 -3.17 -10.30
N GLY A 403 8.79 -2.48 -9.43
CA GLY A 403 8.15 -1.66 -8.41
C GLY A 403 8.26 -2.35 -7.05
N PRO A 404 7.27 -2.19 -6.19
CA PRO A 404 5.98 -1.45 -6.36
C PRO A 404 5.99 -0.03 -5.78
N VAL A 405 7.07 0.69 -5.77
CA VAL A 405 7.23 1.95 -5.01
C VAL A 405 6.99 1.69 -3.53
N PHE A 406 7.92 1.00 -2.91
CA PHE A 406 7.84 0.71 -1.48
C PHE A 406 7.78 2.00 -0.65
N GLU A 407 6.88 2.05 0.34
CA GLU A 407 6.85 3.11 1.36
C GLU A 407 8.04 2.99 2.31
N GLY A 408 8.41 1.76 2.67
CA GLY A 408 9.59 1.47 3.48
C GLY A 408 10.89 1.69 2.72
N VAL A 409 11.53 2.83 2.96
CA VAL A 409 12.72 3.26 2.22
C VAL A 409 14.01 2.91 2.92
N ASN A 410 14.09 3.26 4.18
CA ASN A 410 15.30 3.10 4.97
C ASN A 410 15.25 1.84 5.82
N GLU A 411 14.05 1.36 6.05
CA GLU A 411 13.76 0.16 6.83
C GLU A 411 12.63 -0.60 6.12
N ASP A 412 12.85 -1.89 5.96
CA ASP A 412 11.84 -2.81 5.46
C ASP A 412 10.62 -2.83 6.40
N ILE A 413 9.43 -2.62 5.86
CA ILE A 413 8.17 -2.68 6.62
C ILE A 413 8.06 -4.04 7.31
N ARG A 414 7.71 -4.01 8.58
CA ARG A 414 7.62 -5.20 9.41
C ARG A 414 6.18 -5.55 9.72
N LEU A 415 5.84 -6.77 9.38
CA LEU A 415 4.49 -7.31 9.52
C LEU A 415 4.38 -8.26 10.70
N TRP A 416 3.16 -8.74 10.91
CA TRP A 416 2.93 -9.90 11.77
C TRP A 416 3.79 -11.08 11.30
N PRO A 417 4.42 -11.80 12.24
CA PRO A 417 5.23 -12.96 11.88
C PRO A 417 4.41 -13.99 11.10
N ASP A 418 5.00 -14.55 10.07
CA ASP A 418 4.47 -15.73 9.40
C ASP A 418 4.70 -16.99 10.26
N ALA A 419 4.34 -18.17 9.74
CA ALA A 419 4.52 -19.44 10.44
C ALA A 419 5.99 -19.77 10.75
N GLN A 420 6.95 -19.12 10.08
CA GLN A 420 8.39 -19.24 10.30
C GLN A 420 8.95 -18.10 11.17
N GLY A 421 8.11 -17.20 11.64
CA GLY A 421 8.50 -16.05 12.44
C GLY A 421 9.11 -14.91 11.63
N ARG A 422 8.97 -14.91 10.29
CA ARG A 422 9.52 -13.85 9.43
C ARG A 422 8.57 -12.65 9.42
N THR A 423 9.13 -11.47 9.56
CA THR A 423 8.39 -10.19 9.61
C THR A 423 8.67 -9.27 8.42
N SER A 424 9.76 -9.51 7.67
CA SER A 424 10.18 -8.71 6.52
C SER A 424 9.15 -8.75 5.39
N TRP A 425 8.61 -7.60 5.01
CA TRP A 425 7.69 -7.52 3.88
C TRP A 425 8.40 -7.88 2.57
N MET A 426 9.51 -7.19 2.30
CA MET A 426 10.26 -7.39 1.06
C MET A 426 10.87 -8.80 0.96
N GLY A 427 11.40 -9.31 2.08
CA GLY A 427 11.97 -10.67 2.11
C GLY A 427 10.93 -11.73 1.75
N ARG A 428 9.73 -11.64 2.33
CA ARG A 428 8.64 -12.59 2.07
C ARG A 428 8.10 -12.46 0.65
N PHE A 429 7.97 -11.24 0.11
CA PHE A 429 7.59 -11.00 -1.28
C PHE A 429 8.56 -11.68 -2.26
N VAL A 430 9.85 -11.41 -2.11
CA VAL A 430 10.90 -12.00 -2.97
C VAL A 430 10.96 -13.52 -2.84
N ASP A 431 10.78 -14.05 -1.62
CA ASP A 431 10.79 -15.50 -1.39
C ASP A 431 9.59 -16.18 -2.05
N TYR A 432 8.42 -15.54 -2.07
CA TYR A 432 7.25 -16.05 -2.79
C TYR A 432 7.54 -16.15 -4.30
N LEU A 433 8.08 -15.09 -4.92
CA LEU A 433 8.45 -15.12 -6.33
C LEU A 433 9.48 -16.21 -6.64
N LYS A 434 10.48 -16.40 -5.77
CA LYS A 434 11.47 -17.49 -5.91
C LYS A 434 10.83 -18.86 -5.83
N ALA A 435 9.95 -19.08 -4.86
CA ALA A 435 9.25 -20.36 -4.68
C ALA A 435 8.42 -20.76 -5.91
N HIS A 436 7.90 -19.76 -6.63
CA HIS A 436 7.15 -19.96 -7.88
C HIS A 436 8.03 -19.96 -9.13
N GLY A 437 9.35 -19.83 -9.00
CA GLY A 437 10.28 -19.78 -10.15
C GLY A 437 10.11 -18.53 -11.03
N ARG A 438 9.55 -17.46 -10.48
CA ARG A 438 9.17 -16.25 -11.21
C ARG A 438 9.92 -14.98 -10.75
N LEU A 439 11.04 -15.13 -10.05
CA LEU A 439 11.86 -13.99 -9.64
C LEU A 439 12.34 -13.15 -10.84
N SER A 440 12.50 -13.76 -12.02
CA SER A 440 12.87 -13.05 -13.25
C SER A 440 11.82 -12.04 -13.72
N ASP A 441 10.58 -12.14 -13.28
CA ASP A 441 9.54 -11.16 -13.62
C ASP A 441 9.74 -9.84 -12.86
N LEU A 442 10.52 -9.83 -11.79
CA LEU A 442 10.91 -8.64 -11.06
C LEU A 442 12.21 -8.08 -11.65
N ALA A 443 12.10 -7.17 -12.61
CA ALA A 443 13.24 -6.60 -13.32
C ALA A 443 13.91 -5.43 -12.55
N PHE A 444 13.18 -4.76 -11.68
CA PHE A 444 13.66 -3.66 -10.84
C PHE A 444 12.83 -3.56 -9.56
N VAL A 445 13.37 -2.83 -8.59
CA VAL A 445 12.66 -2.43 -7.36
C VAL A 445 12.63 -0.92 -7.32
N SER A 446 11.48 -0.35 -7.00
CA SER A 446 11.31 1.08 -6.75
C SER A 446 10.85 1.32 -5.32
N PHE A 447 11.19 2.49 -4.80
CA PHE A 447 10.84 2.87 -3.43
C PHE A 447 10.77 4.39 -3.34
N GLU A 448 10.02 4.88 -2.36
CA GLU A 448 9.98 6.30 -2.03
C GLU A 448 11.14 6.67 -1.10
N HIS A 449 11.70 7.83 -1.28
CA HIS A 449 12.74 8.37 -0.40
C HIS A 449 12.47 9.84 -0.13
N TYR A 450 12.06 10.11 1.09
CA TYR A 450 11.85 11.47 1.59
C TYR A 450 12.96 11.82 2.58
N PRO A 451 14.09 12.35 2.11
CA PRO A 451 15.21 12.73 2.98
C PRO A 451 14.84 13.82 3.97
N PHE A 452 13.77 14.54 3.69
CA PHE A 452 13.22 15.61 4.51
C PHE A 452 11.73 15.39 4.74
N ASP A 453 11.32 15.45 6.00
CA ASP A 453 9.91 15.53 6.36
C ASP A 453 9.54 17.02 6.58
N PRO A 454 8.77 17.63 5.67
CA PRO A 454 8.42 19.04 5.79
C PRO A 454 7.38 19.32 6.87
N CYS A 455 6.71 18.29 7.39
CA CYS A 455 5.57 18.46 8.27
C CYS A 455 5.95 18.59 9.75
N ASP A 456 6.97 17.87 10.21
CA ASP A 456 7.24 17.69 11.64
C ASP A 456 8.57 18.25 12.12
N ILE A 457 9.45 18.73 11.23
CA ILE A 457 10.83 19.06 11.58
C ILE A 457 11.22 20.43 11.06
N THR A 458 11.95 21.18 11.89
CA THR A 458 12.47 22.47 11.45
C THR A 458 13.56 22.28 10.39
N TRP A 459 13.73 23.27 9.52
CA TRP A 459 14.77 23.28 8.49
C TRP A 459 16.16 22.92 9.01
N LYS A 460 16.51 23.37 10.22
CA LYS A 460 17.81 23.06 10.86
C LYS A 460 17.93 21.58 11.25
N ASP A 461 16.85 20.98 11.72
CA ASP A 461 16.83 19.59 12.11
C ASP A 461 16.93 18.66 10.89
N GLN A 462 16.35 19.07 9.77
CA GLN A 462 16.40 18.31 8.52
C GLN A 462 17.83 18.22 7.98
N ILE A 463 18.57 19.32 7.93
CA ILE A 463 19.97 19.33 7.48
C ILE A 463 20.83 18.39 8.35
N GLY A 464 20.65 18.41 9.66
CA GLY A 464 21.38 17.54 10.56
C GLY A 464 21.05 16.06 10.38
N ARG A 465 19.80 15.72 10.07
CA ARG A 465 19.34 14.33 9.86
C ARG A 465 19.79 13.75 8.53
N ALA A 466 19.78 14.53 7.46
CA ALA A 466 20.29 14.08 6.17
C ALA A 466 21.75 13.58 6.28
N SER A 467 22.58 14.27 7.05
CA SER A 467 23.98 13.86 7.28
C SER A 467 24.14 12.63 8.17
N CYS A 468 23.11 12.26 8.96
CA CYS A 468 23.15 11.09 9.85
C CYS A 468 22.62 9.81 9.22
N ARG A 469 21.73 9.90 8.22
CA ARG A 469 21.13 8.75 7.55
C ARG A 469 22.01 8.16 6.45
N GLU A 470 22.93 8.91 5.90
CA GLU A 470 23.88 8.43 4.88
C GLU A 470 25.08 7.62 5.46
N ARG A 471 25.02 7.25 6.74
CA ARG A 471 26.04 6.40 7.38
C ARG A 471 25.50 4.97 7.56
N VAL A 472 25.27 4.29 6.48
CA VAL A 472 25.22 2.83 6.49
C VAL A 472 26.24 2.29 5.51
#